data_3e75e47c209816498281bda8821c9b61
#
_entry.id   3e75e47c209816498281bda8821c9b61
#
_cell.length_a   1.000
_cell.length_b   1.000
_cell.length_c   1.000
_cell.angle_alpha   90.00
_cell.angle_beta   90.00
_cell.angle_gamma   90.00
#
_symmetry.space_group_name_H-M   'P 1'
#
loop_
_entity.id
_entity.type
_entity.pdbx_description
1 polymer ?
#
loop_
_entity_poly.entity_id
_entity_poly.type
_entity_poly.pdbx_seq_one_letter_code
_entity_poly.pdbx_strand_id
1 'polypeptide(L)'
;MLKNDIELFVEKFSENLPRSLERIYGLLDRIDNPQNSIKNVIHIAGTNGKGSVLSYIKSCLLMDKQKVNAFTSPHLIKITERILIDNKSVDDEVFVRTFDSLLAKLNQEEIVFFEFMTACALFLFNQNKADWNLFEVGMGGKYDATNTLPMKDLAVITPISYDH
;
A
#
# COMPACT_ATOMS: atom_id res chain seq x y z
N MET A 1 13.04 8.11 14.82
CA MET A 1 12.43 6.87 15.35
C MET A 1 13.30 5.70 14.91
N LEU A 2 13.81 4.87 15.80
CA LEU A 2 14.64 3.73 15.45
C LEU A 2 13.76 2.58 14.96
N LYS A 3 14.31 1.66 14.15
CA LYS A 3 13.61 0.49 13.56
C LYS A 3 12.75 -0.29 14.58
N ASN A 4 13.22 -0.44 15.81
CA ASN A 4 12.50 -1.10 16.91
C ASN A 4 11.22 -0.34 17.32
N ASP A 5 11.16 0.97 17.10
CA ASP A 5 9.99 1.78 17.47
C ASP A 5 8.83 1.57 16.51
N ILE A 6 9.10 1.28 15.21
CA ILE A 6 8.07 0.99 14.22
C ILE A 6 7.43 -0.37 14.50
N GLU A 7 8.22 -1.39 14.86
CA GLU A 7 7.70 -2.71 15.23
C GLU A 7 6.82 -2.61 16.50
N LEU A 8 7.28 -1.86 17.51
CA LEU A 8 6.50 -1.58 18.74
C LEU A 8 5.24 -0.75 18.45
N PHE A 9 5.27 0.04 17.37
CA PHE A 9 4.14 0.87 16.97
C PHE A 9 3.08 0.07 16.20
N VAL A 10 3.50 -0.95 15.44
CA VAL A 10 2.59 -1.88 14.76
C VAL A 10 1.65 -2.56 15.76
N GLU A 11 2.15 -2.88 16.96
CA GLU A 11 1.35 -3.45 18.04
C GLU A 11 0.25 -2.51 18.58
N LYS A 12 0.33 -1.21 18.29
CA LYS A 12 -0.67 -0.21 18.72
C LYS A 12 -1.85 -0.08 17.77
N PHE A 13 -1.72 -0.58 16.55
CA PHE A 13 -2.84 -0.57 15.61
C PHE A 13 -3.83 -1.67 15.96
N SER A 14 -5.11 -1.32 16.03
CA SER A 14 -6.15 -2.30 16.29
C SER A 14 -6.29 -3.27 15.11
N GLU A 15 -6.17 -4.57 15.38
CA GLU A 15 -6.38 -5.60 14.36
C GLU A 15 -7.87 -5.99 14.19
N ASN A 16 -8.72 -5.64 15.17
CA ASN A 16 -10.08 -6.15 15.29
C ASN A 16 -11.17 -5.12 14.96
N LEU A 17 -10.88 -4.11 14.16
CA LEU A 17 -11.87 -3.15 13.74
C LEU A 17 -12.75 -3.67 12.59
N PRO A 18 -14.05 -3.33 12.57
CA PRO A 18 -14.90 -3.67 11.43
C PRO A 18 -14.31 -3.17 10.11
N ARG A 19 -14.43 -3.96 9.07
CA ARG A 19 -13.93 -3.58 7.72
C ARG A 19 -14.74 -2.39 7.21
N SER A 20 -14.06 -1.28 6.99
CA SER A 20 -14.63 -0.05 6.44
C SER A 20 -13.55 0.73 5.71
N LEU A 21 -13.94 1.48 4.69
CA LEU A 21 -13.04 2.42 4.01
C LEU A 21 -13.12 3.84 4.63
N GLU A 22 -14.00 4.08 5.57
CA GLU A 22 -14.21 5.42 6.15
C GLU A 22 -12.96 5.94 6.87
N ARG A 23 -12.29 5.07 7.64
CA ARG A 23 -11.09 5.45 8.39
C ARG A 23 -9.94 5.88 7.48
N ILE A 24 -9.66 5.06 6.45
CA ILE A 24 -8.61 5.41 5.50
C ILE A 24 -8.97 6.64 4.68
N TYR A 25 -10.23 6.82 4.27
CA TYR A 25 -10.66 8.05 3.60
C TYR A 25 -10.47 9.27 4.50
N GLY A 26 -10.77 9.18 5.80
CA GLY A 26 -10.52 10.25 6.76
C GLY A 26 -9.04 10.64 6.85
N LEU A 27 -8.13 9.65 6.83
CA LEU A 27 -6.69 9.92 6.79
C LEU A 27 -6.25 10.51 5.44
N LEU A 28 -6.73 9.95 4.34
CA LEU A 28 -6.39 10.40 2.98
C LEU A 28 -6.80 11.84 2.75
N ASP A 29 -7.96 12.24 3.28
CA ASP A 29 -8.44 13.63 3.19
C ASP A 29 -7.48 14.61 3.88
N ARG A 30 -6.92 14.25 5.03
CA ARG A 30 -5.94 15.07 5.76
C ARG A 30 -4.57 15.19 5.10
N ILE A 31 -4.31 14.38 4.08
CA ILE A 31 -3.08 14.39 3.29
C ILE A 31 -3.33 14.72 1.81
N ASP A 32 -4.37 15.51 1.55
CA ASP A 32 -4.75 16.03 0.23
C ASP A 32 -5.11 14.95 -0.79
N ASN A 33 -5.69 13.84 -0.34
CA ASN A 33 -6.23 12.76 -1.19
C ASN A 33 -5.26 12.28 -2.29
N PRO A 34 -4.04 11.82 -1.95
CA PRO A 34 -3.00 11.47 -2.92
C PRO A 34 -3.44 10.40 -3.91
N GLN A 35 -4.38 9.51 -3.53
CA GLN A 35 -4.93 8.46 -4.40
C GLN A 35 -5.56 9.02 -5.69
N ASN A 36 -6.09 10.24 -5.66
CA ASN A 36 -6.73 10.87 -6.83
C ASN A 36 -5.75 11.23 -7.94
N SER A 37 -4.47 11.32 -7.62
CA SER A 37 -3.40 11.68 -8.56
C SER A 37 -2.62 10.49 -9.10
N ILE A 38 -2.91 9.28 -8.61
CA ILE A 38 -2.25 8.05 -9.05
C ILE A 38 -2.95 7.54 -10.30
N LYS A 39 -2.16 7.28 -11.34
CA LYS A 39 -2.62 6.82 -12.66
C LYS A 39 -1.94 5.50 -13.02
N ASN A 40 -2.44 4.87 -14.08
CA ASN A 40 -1.89 3.63 -14.61
C ASN A 40 -1.80 2.56 -13.50
N VAL A 41 -2.95 2.24 -12.91
CA VAL A 41 -3.07 1.36 -11.76
C VAL A 41 -3.37 -0.06 -12.19
N ILE A 42 -2.54 -1.00 -11.74
CA ILE A 42 -2.82 -2.44 -11.79
C ILE A 42 -3.13 -2.92 -10.38
N HIS A 43 -4.35 -3.38 -10.15
CA HIS A 43 -4.85 -3.81 -8.86
C HIS A 43 -5.04 -5.33 -8.84
N ILE A 44 -4.35 -6.02 -7.92
CA ILE A 44 -4.22 -7.48 -7.94
C ILE A 44 -4.83 -8.06 -6.69
N ALA A 45 -5.93 -8.82 -6.86
CA ALA A 45 -6.67 -9.50 -5.81
C ALA A 45 -6.63 -11.02 -5.95
N GLY A 46 -7.12 -11.73 -4.96
CA GLY A 46 -7.23 -13.20 -4.93
C GLY A 46 -6.68 -13.79 -3.64
N THR A 47 -6.79 -15.11 -3.46
CA THR A 47 -6.28 -15.78 -2.27
C THR A 47 -4.79 -16.09 -2.42
N ASN A 48 -4.40 -16.85 -3.43
CA ASN A 48 -3.03 -17.27 -3.64
C ASN A 48 -2.44 -16.68 -4.92
N GLY A 49 -1.14 -16.38 -4.89
CA GLY A 49 -0.38 -15.98 -6.06
C GLY A 49 -0.42 -14.49 -6.40
N LYS A 50 -1.06 -13.63 -5.60
CA LYS A 50 -1.09 -12.17 -5.82
C LYS A 50 0.31 -11.59 -6.01
N GLY A 51 1.19 -11.76 -5.03
CA GLY A 51 2.57 -11.26 -5.07
C GLY A 51 3.39 -11.85 -6.21
N SER A 52 3.18 -13.13 -6.56
CA SER A 52 3.84 -13.77 -7.72
C SER A 52 3.42 -13.10 -9.03
N VAL A 53 2.12 -12.91 -9.23
CA VAL A 53 1.58 -12.24 -10.43
C VAL A 53 2.05 -10.80 -10.50
N LEU A 54 2.01 -10.07 -9.38
CA LEU A 54 2.56 -8.71 -9.29
C LEU A 54 4.03 -8.68 -9.71
N SER A 55 4.83 -9.62 -9.21
CA SER A 55 6.27 -9.71 -9.54
C SER A 55 6.50 -9.99 -11.02
N TYR A 56 5.70 -10.86 -11.65
CA TYR A 56 5.80 -11.12 -13.09
C TYR A 56 5.43 -9.88 -13.93
N ILE A 57 4.30 -9.24 -13.62
CA ILE A 57 3.87 -8.02 -14.32
C ILE A 57 4.94 -6.93 -14.18
N LYS A 58 5.41 -6.71 -12.95
CA LYS A 58 6.49 -5.76 -12.67
C LYS A 58 7.74 -6.05 -13.52
N SER A 59 8.17 -7.31 -13.57
CA SER A 59 9.35 -7.71 -14.35
C SER A 59 9.18 -7.42 -15.84
N CYS A 60 8.01 -7.70 -16.42
CA CYS A 60 7.72 -7.38 -17.82
C CYS A 60 7.78 -5.87 -18.09
N LEU A 61 7.17 -5.06 -17.21
CA LEU A 61 7.18 -3.60 -17.35
C LEU A 61 8.60 -3.01 -17.26
N LEU A 62 9.42 -3.55 -16.34
CA LEU A 62 10.82 -3.13 -16.20
C LEU A 62 11.67 -3.52 -17.42
N MET A 63 11.41 -4.67 -18.04
CA MET A 63 12.08 -5.06 -19.30
C MET A 63 11.72 -4.09 -20.43
N ASP A 64 10.50 -3.54 -20.42
CA ASP A 64 10.08 -2.46 -21.34
C ASP A 64 10.53 -1.06 -20.87
N LYS A 65 11.46 -0.99 -19.93
CA LYS A 65 12.07 0.25 -19.40
C LYS A 65 11.05 1.21 -18.74
N GLN A 66 9.91 0.69 -18.30
CA GLN A 66 8.91 1.46 -17.57
C GLN A 66 9.34 1.66 -16.11
N LYS A 67 9.07 2.82 -15.54
CA LYS A 67 9.18 3.06 -14.11
C LYS A 67 7.99 2.44 -13.40
N VAL A 68 8.24 1.67 -12.36
CA VAL A 68 7.19 0.92 -11.67
C VAL A 68 7.27 1.14 -10.16
N ASN A 69 6.19 1.65 -9.59
CA ASN A 69 5.94 1.60 -8.15
C ASN A 69 5.11 0.35 -7.82
N ALA A 70 5.36 -0.23 -6.66
CA ALA A 70 4.54 -1.36 -6.20
C ALA A 70 4.30 -1.33 -4.69
N PHE A 71 3.07 -1.63 -4.30
CA PHE A 71 2.67 -1.88 -2.92
C PHE A 71 2.34 -3.36 -2.75
N THR A 72 3.01 -4.04 -1.82
CA THR A 72 2.92 -5.49 -1.62
C THR A 72 2.72 -5.84 -0.15
N SER A 73 2.20 -7.04 0.13
CA SER A 73 2.01 -7.56 1.48
C SER A 73 1.97 -9.09 1.53
N PRO A 74 2.43 -9.70 2.64
CA PRO A 74 3.20 -9.10 3.73
C PRO A 74 4.66 -8.83 3.33
N HIS A 75 5.47 -8.22 4.23
CA HIS A 75 6.92 -8.19 4.10
C HIS A 75 7.55 -9.47 4.67
N LEU A 76 8.75 -9.80 4.25
CA LEU A 76 9.49 -10.97 4.73
C LEU A 76 10.47 -10.61 5.87
N ILE A 77 11.21 -9.51 5.72
CA ILE A 77 12.25 -9.10 6.66
C ILE A 77 12.03 -7.67 7.14
N LYS A 78 11.77 -6.74 6.21
CA LYS A 78 11.66 -5.31 6.51
C LYS A 78 10.33 -4.75 6.04
N ILE A 79 9.71 -3.90 6.86
CA ILE A 79 8.46 -3.21 6.55
C ILE A 79 8.55 -2.39 5.25
N THR A 80 9.72 -1.84 4.94
CA THR A 80 9.99 -1.05 3.74
C THR A 80 9.89 -1.86 2.44
N GLU A 81 9.96 -3.20 2.51
CA GLU A 81 9.71 -4.08 1.36
C GLU A 81 8.30 -3.93 0.78
N ARG A 82 7.35 -3.47 1.60
CA ARG A 82 5.95 -3.27 1.16
C ARG A 82 5.79 -2.14 0.16
N ILE A 83 6.73 -1.19 0.10
CA ILE A 83 6.64 0.00 -0.75
C ILE A 83 7.86 0.05 -1.66
N LEU A 84 7.66 -0.23 -2.93
CA LEU A 84 8.70 -0.11 -3.94
C LEU A 84 8.48 1.17 -4.75
N ILE A 85 9.53 1.99 -4.83
CA ILE A 85 9.58 3.20 -5.65
C ILE A 85 10.61 2.93 -6.76
N ASP A 86 10.18 2.98 -8.01
CA ASP A 86 11.01 2.64 -9.17
C ASP A 86 11.76 1.32 -8.96
N ASN A 87 11.02 0.27 -8.56
CA ASN A 87 11.48 -1.09 -8.28
C ASN A 87 12.50 -1.24 -7.12
N LYS A 88 12.69 -0.22 -6.30
CA LYS A 88 13.55 -0.29 -5.11
C LYS A 88 12.71 -0.10 -3.86
N SER A 89 13.00 -0.89 -2.82
CA SER A 89 12.39 -0.63 -1.51
C SER A 89 12.63 0.83 -1.11
N VAL A 90 11.61 1.46 -0.57
CA VAL A 90 11.73 2.81 -0.06
C VAL A 90 12.87 2.88 0.97
N ASP A 91 13.65 3.94 0.91
CA ASP A 91 14.73 4.19 1.86
C ASP A 91 14.17 4.28 3.30
N ASP A 92 14.89 3.66 4.26
CA ASP A 92 14.45 3.56 5.65
C ASP A 92 14.21 4.96 6.27
N GLU A 93 15.04 5.98 5.94
CA GLU A 93 14.86 7.34 6.45
C GLU A 93 13.66 8.05 5.82
N VAL A 94 13.44 7.84 4.51
CA VAL A 94 12.28 8.37 3.79
C VAL A 94 11.00 7.76 4.35
N PHE A 95 11.02 6.45 4.60
CA PHE A 95 9.88 5.74 5.19
C PHE A 95 9.55 6.28 6.58
N VAL A 96 10.54 6.39 7.47
CA VAL A 96 10.36 6.89 8.84
C VAL A 96 9.79 8.31 8.84
N ARG A 97 10.35 9.21 8.03
CA ARG A 97 9.83 10.60 7.91
C ARG A 97 8.39 10.63 7.42
N THR A 98 8.05 9.80 6.43
CA THR A 98 6.69 9.70 5.92
C THR A 98 5.76 9.17 7.00
N PHE A 99 6.14 8.10 7.66
CA PHE A 99 5.39 7.47 8.73
C PHE A 99 5.08 8.47 9.85
N ASP A 100 6.08 9.17 10.37
CA ASP A 100 5.92 10.15 11.44
C ASP A 100 5.04 11.35 11.00
N SER A 101 5.22 11.81 9.76
CA SER A 101 4.42 12.90 9.19
C SER A 101 2.94 12.53 9.06
N LEU A 102 2.62 11.30 8.62
CA LEU A 102 1.24 10.85 8.50
C LEU A 102 0.64 10.55 9.86
N LEU A 103 1.44 9.99 10.77
CA LEU A 103 1.02 9.71 12.13
C LEU A 103 0.58 10.98 12.88
N ALA A 104 1.32 12.07 12.70
CA ALA A 104 0.98 13.37 13.26
C ALA A 104 -0.36 13.94 12.73
N LYS A 105 -0.87 13.39 11.64
CA LYS A 105 -2.17 13.74 11.04
C LYS A 105 -3.33 12.91 11.55
N LEU A 106 -3.05 11.85 12.31
CA LEU A 106 -4.09 11.05 12.96
C LEU A 106 -4.61 11.79 14.20
N ASN A 107 -5.92 12.06 14.25
CA ASN A 107 -6.60 12.61 15.42
C ASN A 107 -7.11 11.46 16.28
N GLN A 108 -6.30 10.84 17.12
CA GLN A 108 -6.72 9.80 18.09
C GLN A 108 -7.70 8.74 17.54
N GLU A 109 -7.87 8.68 16.23
CA GLU A 109 -8.74 7.71 15.57
C GLU A 109 -8.02 6.36 15.51
N GLU A 110 -8.77 5.32 15.79
CA GLU A 110 -8.27 3.97 15.57
C GLU A 110 -8.15 3.74 14.07
N ILE A 111 -6.96 3.39 13.60
CA ILE A 111 -6.69 2.98 12.22
C ILE A 111 -6.01 1.62 12.22
N VAL A 112 -6.32 0.80 11.25
CA VAL A 112 -5.69 -0.50 11.07
C VAL A 112 -4.32 -0.32 10.42
N PHE A 113 -3.36 -1.11 10.85
CA PHE A 113 -1.98 -1.06 10.32
C PHE A 113 -1.93 -1.06 8.78
N PHE A 114 -2.70 -1.95 8.14
CA PHE A 114 -2.72 -2.04 6.68
C PHE A 114 -3.28 -0.78 6.01
N GLU A 115 -4.30 -0.16 6.59
CA GLU A 115 -4.86 1.12 6.12
C GLU A 115 -3.79 2.22 6.17
N PHE A 116 -3.05 2.30 7.28
CA PHE A 116 -1.98 3.28 7.45
C PHE A 116 -0.83 3.06 6.46
N MET A 117 -0.40 1.81 6.29
CA MET A 117 0.63 1.46 5.30
C MET A 117 0.20 1.78 3.87
N THR A 118 -1.08 1.57 3.56
CA THR A 118 -1.65 1.95 2.25
C THR A 118 -1.60 3.47 2.06
N ALA A 119 -1.94 4.26 3.08
CA ALA A 119 -1.85 5.72 3.02
C ALA A 119 -0.39 6.18 2.82
N CYS A 120 0.59 5.56 3.50
CA CYS A 120 2.01 5.82 3.28
C CYS A 120 2.43 5.54 1.82
N ALA A 121 2.00 4.41 1.27
CA ALA A 121 2.29 4.04 -0.12
C ALA A 121 1.69 5.05 -1.10
N LEU A 122 0.42 5.41 -0.94
CA LEU A 122 -0.27 6.38 -1.77
C LEU A 122 0.39 7.76 -1.72
N PHE A 123 0.79 8.21 -0.52
CA PHE A 123 1.50 9.47 -0.32
C PHE A 123 2.84 9.48 -1.06
N LEU A 124 3.64 8.42 -0.89
CA LEU A 124 4.94 8.28 -1.53
C LEU A 124 4.84 8.15 -3.06
N PHE A 125 3.87 7.40 -3.57
CA PHE A 125 3.67 7.25 -5.02
C PHE A 125 3.18 8.56 -5.66
N ASN A 126 2.40 9.36 -4.93
CA ASN A 126 2.03 10.69 -5.41
C ASN A 126 3.24 11.61 -5.57
N GLN A 127 4.24 11.49 -4.70
CA GLN A 127 5.49 12.26 -4.78
C GLN A 127 6.48 11.69 -5.81
N ASN A 128 6.44 10.37 -6.05
CA ASN A 128 7.35 9.66 -6.92
C ASN A 128 6.58 9.06 -8.10
N LYS A 129 6.30 9.87 -9.11
CA LYS A 129 5.52 9.45 -10.27
C LYS A 129 6.24 8.34 -11.04
N ALA A 130 5.49 7.30 -11.38
CA ALA A 130 5.92 6.18 -12.20
C ALA A 130 5.01 6.00 -13.41
N ASP A 131 5.45 5.23 -14.39
CA ASP A 131 4.65 4.89 -15.56
C ASP A 131 3.52 3.92 -15.17
N TRP A 132 3.78 3.04 -14.18
CA TRP A 132 2.79 2.11 -13.64
C TRP A 132 2.86 2.01 -12.12
N ASN A 133 1.69 1.85 -11.51
CA ASN A 133 1.54 1.68 -10.06
C ASN A 133 0.78 0.38 -9.78
N LEU A 134 1.46 -0.60 -9.18
CA LEU A 134 0.93 -1.92 -8.89
C LEU A 134 0.52 -2.00 -7.43
N PHE A 135 -0.69 -2.47 -7.16
CA PHE A 135 -1.20 -2.63 -5.80
C PHE A 135 -1.67 -4.06 -5.56
N GLU A 136 -1.06 -4.71 -4.58
CA GLU A 136 -1.53 -5.98 -4.04
C GLU A 136 -2.62 -5.72 -3.00
N VAL A 137 -3.78 -6.35 -3.19
CA VAL A 137 -4.87 -6.36 -2.19
C VAL A 137 -4.42 -7.14 -0.97
N GLY A 138 -4.59 -6.56 0.21
CA GLY A 138 -4.30 -7.26 1.45
C GLY A 138 -5.28 -8.39 1.70
N MET A 139 -6.59 -8.07 1.68
CA MET A 139 -7.63 -9.07 1.93
C MET A 139 -8.97 -8.71 1.30
N GLY A 140 -9.60 -9.68 0.63
CA GLY A 140 -10.96 -9.58 0.08
C GLY A 140 -11.05 -8.71 -1.16
N GLY A 141 -10.89 -7.39 -1.01
CA GLY A 141 -10.92 -6.43 -2.12
C GLY A 141 -11.90 -5.29 -1.90
N LYS A 142 -13.21 -5.56 -1.73
CA LYS A 142 -14.25 -4.52 -1.63
C LYS A 142 -13.99 -3.49 -0.53
N TYR A 143 -13.58 -3.94 0.63
CA TYR A 143 -13.27 -3.10 1.80
C TYR A 143 -11.77 -3.05 2.10
N ASP A 144 -10.95 -3.46 1.14
CA ASP A 144 -9.50 -3.36 1.25
C ASP A 144 -9.05 -1.91 1.09
N ALA A 145 -8.07 -1.50 1.90
CA ALA A 145 -7.57 -0.13 1.88
C ALA A 145 -7.07 0.31 0.49
N THR A 146 -6.53 -0.62 -0.32
CA THR A 146 -6.10 -0.34 -1.68
C THR A 146 -7.27 -0.04 -2.63
N ASN A 147 -8.51 -0.36 -2.25
CA ASN A 147 -9.70 -0.06 -3.05
C ASN A 147 -10.15 1.41 -2.99
N THR A 148 -9.44 2.24 -2.23
CA THR A 148 -9.61 3.71 -2.24
C THR A 148 -9.13 4.36 -3.53
N LEU A 149 -8.36 3.67 -4.36
CA LEU A 149 -7.96 4.14 -5.69
C LEU A 149 -9.20 4.31 -6.58
N PRO A 150 -9.46 5.53 -7.10
CA PRO A 150 -10.70 5.82 -7.83
C PRO A 150 -10.76 5.13 -9.21
N MET A 151 -9.60 4.92 -9.83
CA MET A 151 -9.48 4.26 -11.13
C MET A 151 -8.47 3.13 -11.07
N LYS A 152 -8.77 2.02 -11.71
CA LYS A 152 -7.89 0.89 -11.95
C LYS A 152 -7.91 0.61 -13.44
N ASP A 153 -6.76 0.76 -14.09
CA ASP A 153 -6.65 0.50 -15.54
C ASP A 153 -6.72 -1.00 -15.83
N LEU A 154 -6.24 -1.81 -14.87
CA LEU A 154 -6.34 -3.27 -14.91
C LEU A 154 -6.64 -3.82 -13.51
N ALA A 155 -7.64 -4.66 -13.41
CA ALA A 155 -7.90 -5.48 -12.23
C ALA A 155 -7.59 -6.95 -12.56
N VAL A 156 -6.69 -7.55 -11.77
CA VAL A 156 -6.30 -8.96 -11.90
C VAL A 156 -6.83 -9.73 -10.70
N ILE A 157 -7.50 -10.86 -10.97
CA ILE A 157 -7.98 -11.75 -9.91
C ILE A 157 -7.25 -13.08 -10.06
N THR A 158 -6.41 -13.41 -9.09
CA THR A 158 -5.75 -14.72 -9.00
C THR A 158 -6.72 -15.75 -8.40
N PRO A 159 -6.39 -17.05 -8.38
CA PRO A 159 -7.30 -18.06 -7.86
C PRO A 159 -7.83 -17.74 -6.47
N ILE A 160 -9.16 -17.87 -6.32
CA ILE A 160 -9.88 -17.64 -5.06
C ILE A 160 -10.13 -19.00 -4.41
N SER A 161 -9.82 -19.12 -3.13
CA SER A 161 -10.13 -20.27 -2.29
C SER A 161 -10.54 -19.83 -0.89
N TYR A 162 -10.92 -20.76 -0.04
CA TYR A 162 -11.20 -20.47 1.36
C TYR A 162 -9.90 -20.09 2.07
N ASP A 163 -9.93 -18.89 2.69
CA ASP A 163 -8.83 -18.31 3.46
C ASP A 163 -9.47 -17.27 4.42
N HIS A 164 -9.09 -17.26 5.68
CA HIS A 164 -9.65 -16.38 6.74
C HIS A 164 -11.13 -16.60 7.11
#